data_3779be5eeaa10fd4c93c6bb1799d667b
#
_entry.id   3779be5eeaa10fd4c93c6bb1799d667b
#
_cell.length_a   1.000
_cell.length_b   1.000
_cell.length_c   1.000
_cell.angle_alpha   90.00
_cell.angle_beta   90.00
_cell.angle_gamma   90.00
#
_symmetry.space_group_name_H-M   'P 1'
#
loop_
_entity.id
_entity.type
_entity.pdbx_description
1 polymer ?
#
loop_
_entity_poly.entity_id
_entity_poly.type
_entity_poly.pdbx_seq_one_letter_code
_entity_poly.pdbx_strand_id
1 'polypeptide(L)'
;ICTDVAARAKQIRLGQACNVITFWNPIRLAEDIAALDHLSKGRVEVGIGRGVYGREAVHMNVEADLKDQAKNKRLFQETLTIMKKAWTEKFFKHKGEFYTYPSPNFVWQHDMSPPNEDFMDLKTNQIKKISVIPQPYQKPHPPIWQVVDSASSIEWAAKNGINCIMWIPTVKTLKKRFEIYKNAKSETKKRYTNGR
;
A
#
# COMPACT_ATOMS: atom_id res chain seq x y z
N ILE A 1 6.89 -12.50 -13.48
CA ILE A 1 7.88 -11.70 -14.26
C ILE A 1 8.88 -11.02 -13.32
N CYS A 2 8.47 -10.14 -12.37
CA CYS A 2 9.42 -9.46 -11.48
C CYS A 2 10.32 -10.42 -10.71
N THR A 3 9.79 -11.56 -10.27
CA THR A 3 10.55 -12.60 -9.56
C THR A 3 11.64 -13.23 -10.45
N ASP A 4 11.33 -13.52 -11.71
CA ASP A 4 12.30 -14.07 -12.67
C ASP A 4 13.40 -13.03 -12.98
N VAL A 5 13.02 -11.77 -13.19
CA VAL A 5 14.00 -10.69 -13.38
C VAL A 5 14.86 -10.48 -12.13
N ALA A 6 14.29 -10.58 -10.92
CA ALA A 6 15.03 -10.48 -9.67
C ALA A 6 16.12 -11.55 -9.54
N ALA A 7 15.82 -12.77 -10.02
CA ALA A 7 16.78 -13.88 -10.00
C ALA A 7 17.93 -13.69 -11.00
N ARG A 8 17.64 -13.14 -12.18
CA ARG A 8 18.60 -13.01 -13.29
C ARG A 8 19.42 -11.71 -13.23
N ALA A 9 18.75 -10.58 -13.01
CA ALA A 9 19.41 -9.27 -12.91
C ALA A 9 19.77 -8.96 -11.47
N LYS A 10 21.01 -8.59 -11.20
CA LYS A 10 21.53 -8.44 -9.81
C LYS A 10 21.56 -7.00 -9.32
N GLN A 11 21.55 -6.00 -10.20
CA GLN A 11 21.77 -4.59 -9.83
C GLN A 11 20.54 -3.69 -10.06
N ILE A 12 19.72 -3.98 -11.07
CA ILE A 12 18.56 -3.13 -11.41
C ILE A 12 17.52 -3.17 -10.30
N ARG A 13 16.86 -2.04 -10.08
CA ARG A 13 15.65 -1.96 -9.26
C ARG A 13 14.45 -2.44 -10.07
N LEU A 14 13.45 -2.98 -9.37
CA LEU A 14 12.33 -3.69 -9.95
C LEU A 14 11.02 -3.07 -9.48
N GLY A 15 10.13 -2.74 -10.38
CA GLY A 15 8.83 -2.20 -10.01
C GLY A 15 7.79 -2.38 -11.11
N GLN A 16 6.55 -2.53 -10.70
CA GLN A 16 5.40 -2.49 -11.58
C GLN A 16 4.88 -1.05 -11.65
N ALA A 17 4.60 -0.57 -12.82
CA ALA A 17 4.02 0.76 -13.01
C ALA A 17 2.66 0.68 -13.73
N CYS A 18 1.59 0.16 -13.02
CA CYS A 18 1.52 -0.04 -11.58
C CYS A 18 0.71 -1.29 -11.17
N ASN A 19 0.70 -1.59 -9.86
CA ASN A 19 -0.35 -2.45 -9.28
C ASN A 19 -1.60 -1.61 -9.07
N VAL A 20 -2.74 -2.03 -9.60
CA VAL A 20 -4.04 -1.42 -9.28
C VAL A 20 -4.51 -1.99 -7.95
N ILE A 21 -4.08 -1.34 -6.84
CA ILE A 21 -4.23 -1.92 -5.50
C ILE A 21 -5.67 -2.09 -5.05
N THR A 22 -6.61 -1.37 -5.66
CA THR A 22 -8.05 -1.52 -5.42
C THR A 22 -8.63 -2.85 -5.91
N PHE A 23 -7.88 -3.60 -6.74
CA PHE A 23 -8.28 -4.92 -7.25
C PHE A 23 -7.79 -6.08 -6.40
N TRP A 24 -6.90 -5.80 -5.43
CA TRP A 24 -6.22 -6.82 -4.63
C TRP A 24 -6.73 -6.85 -3.20
N ASN A 25 -6.68 -8.03 -2.60
CA ASN A 25 -6.71 -8.12 -1.16
C ASN A 25 -5.43 -7.46 -0.61
N PRO A 26 -5.53 -6.46 0.31
CA PRO A 26 -4.36 -5.71 0.78
C PRO A 26 -3.33 -6.56 1.51
N ILE A 27 -3.76 -7.60 2.25
CA ILE A 27 -2.85 -8.50 2.96
C ILE A 27 -2.05 -9.30 1.94
N ARG A 28 -2.73 -9.91 0.96
CA ARG A 28 -2.08 -10.73 -0.06
C ARG A 28 -1.07 -9.94 -0.88
N LEU A 29 -1.44 -8.74 -1.30
CA LEU A 29 -0.52 -7.89 -2.04
C LEU A 29 0.68 -7.47 -1.19
N ALA A 30 0.47 -7.18 0.10
CA ALA A 30 1.56 -6.85 1.01
C ALA A 30 2.55 -8.01 1.18
N GLU A 31 2.06 -9.26 1.30
CA GLU A 31 2.90 -10.47 1.36
C GLU A 31 3.71 -10.66 0.07
N ASP A 32 3.06 -10.61 -1.09
CA ASP A 32 3.71 -10.82 -2.38
C ASP A 32 4.83 -9.80 -2.64
N ILE A 33 4.60 -8.52 -2.29
CA ILE A 33 5.61 -7.47 -2.41
C ILE A 33 6.75 -7.70 -1.42
N ALA A 34 6.47 -8.05 -0.17
CA ALA A 34 7.50 -8.33 0.83
C ALA A 34 8.36 -9.53 0.44
N ALA A 35 7.74 -10.61 -0.07
CA ALA A 35 8.46 -11.78 -0.57
C ALA A 35 9.38 -11.40 -1.75
N LEU A 36 8.89 -10.62 -2.72
CA LEU A 36 9.70 -10.13 -3.83
C LEU A 36 10.86 -9.25 -3.35
N ASP A 37 10.64 -8.43 -2.31
CA ASP A 37 11.66 -7.56 -1.74
C ASP A 37 12.81 -8.36 -1.12
N HIS A 38 12.51 -9.47 -0.42
CA HIS A 38 13.51 -10.42 0.06
C HIS A 38 14.25 -11.12 -1.09
N LEU A 39 13.54 -11.66 -2.08
CA LEU A 39 14.13 -12.35 -3.23
C LEU A 39 15.05 -11.42 -4.04
N SER A 40 14.70 -10.15 -4.12
CA SER A 40 15.50 -9.13 -4.81
C SER A 40 16.58 -8.49 -3.95
N LYS A 41 16.64 -8.80 -2.64
CA LYS A 41 17.55 -8.16 -1.67
C LYS A 41 17.40 -6.63 -1.63
N GLY A 42 16.15 -6.15 -1.48
CA GLY A 42 15.85 -4.74 -1.29
C GLY A 42 15.86 -3.89 -2.56
N ARG A 43 15.60 -4.48 -3.74
CA ARG A 43 15.57 -3.74 -5.02
C ARG A 43 14.15 -3.42 -5.51
N VAL A 44 13.11 -3.70 -4.71
CA VAL A 44 11.73 -3.43 -5.10
C VAL A 44 11.39 -1.94 -5.00
N GLU A 45 10.67 -1.46 -6.01
CA GLU A 45 9.93 -0.20 -6.05
C GLU A 45 8.45 -0.52 -6.24
N VAL A 46 7.57 0.02 -5.41
CA VAL A 46 6.15 -0.33 -5.41
C VAL A 46 5.34 0.71 -6.17
N GLY A 47 5.03 0.43 -7.42
CA GLY A 47 4.11 1.27 -8.19
C GLY A 47 2.65 0.94 -7.88
N ILE A 48 1.84 1.94 -7.56
CA ILE A 48 0.42 1.81 -7.20
C ILE A 48 -0.49 2.71 -8.02
N GLY A 49 -1.71 2.24 -8.27
CA GLY A 49 -2.75 2.97 -8.99
C GLY A 49 -4.15 2.62 -8.52
N ARG A 50 -5.13 3.44 -8.93
CA ARG A 50 -6.57 3.24 -8.62
C ARG A 50 -7.35 2.49 -9.69
N GLY A 51 -6.72 2.24 -10.85
CA GLY A 51 -7.39 1.77 -12.05
C GLY A 51 -7.89 2.91 -12.93
N VAL A 52 -8.02 2.63 -14.24
CA VAL A 52 -8.47 3.59 -15.26
C VAL A 52 -9.58 3.01 -16.14
N TYR A 53 -9.79 1.71 -16.14
CA TYR A 53 -10.79 1.04 -16.97
C TYR A 53 -11.92 0.48 -16.11
N GLY A 54 -13.12 1.06 -16.22
CA GLY A 54 -14.30 0.64 -15.44
C GLY A 54 -14.65 -0.83 -15.64
N ARG A 55 -14.43 -1.37 -16.83
CA ARG A 55 -14.64 -2.80 -17.11
C ARG A 55 -13.77 -3.70 -16.22
N GLU A 56 -12.50 -3.36 -16.04
CA GLU A 56 -11.60 -4.13 -15.16
C GLU A 56 -12.03 -3.99 -13.70
N ALA A 57 -12.35 -2.75 -13.29
CA ALA A 57 -12.71 -2.47 -11.91
C ALA A 57 -13.87 -3.33 -11.44
N VAL A 58 -15.00 -3.34 -12.14
CA VAL A 58 -16.21 -4.08 -11.71
C VAL A 58 -16.04 -5.60 -11.72
N HIS A 59 -15.13 -6.13 -12.54
CA HIS A 59 -14.89 -7.57 -12.58
C HIS A 59 -13.85 -8.05 -11.58
N MET A 60 -12.87 -7.19 -11.24
CA MET A 60 -11.84 -7.54 -10.27
C MET A 60 -12.26 -7.24 -8.83
N ASN A 61 -12.98 -6.14 -8.62
CA ASN A 61 -13.52 -5.75 -7.32
C ASN A 61 -14.66 -4.73 -7.54
N VAL A 62 -15.89 -5.13 -7.27
CA VAL A 62 -17.07 -4.28 -7.43
C VAL A 62 -17.00 -2.98 -6.62
N GLU A 63 -16.31 -2.99 -5.47
CA GLU A 63 -16.10 -1.81 -4.63
C GLU A 63 -15.19 -0.76 -5.30
N ALA A 64 -14.43 -1.17 -6.32
CA ALA A 64 -13.52 -0.32 -7.07
C ALA A 64 -14.17 0.36 -8.29
N ASP A 65 -15.50 0.30 -8.45
CA ASP A 65 -16.19 0.87 -9.61
C ASP A 65 -15.81 2.35 -9.78
N LEU A 66 -15.35 2.69 -10.98
CA LEU A 66 -14.91 4.04 -11.34
C LEU A 66 -16.07 5.02 -11.55
N LYS A 67 -17.31 4.55 -11.57
CA LYS A 67 -18.50 5.43 -11.58
C LYS A 67 -18.60 6.23 -10.29
N ASP A 68 -18.16 5.66 -9.16
CA ASP A 68 -18.00 6.38 -7.88
C ASP A 68 -16.53 6.63 -7.58
N GLN A 69 -16.00 7.72 -8.13
CA GLN A 69 -14.61 8.13 -7.95
C GLN A 69 -14.25 8.42 -6.49
N ALA A 70 -15.21 8.88 -5.69
CA ALA A 70 -14.99 9.18 -4.29
C ALA A 70 -14.82 7.89 -3.48
N LYS A 71 -15.67 6.90 -3.71
CA LYS A 71 -15.59 5.56 -3.10
C LYS A 71 -14.30 4.85 -3.50
N ASN A 72 -13.98 4.83 -4.80
CA ASN A 72 -12.74 4.25 -5.29
C ASN A 72 -11.49 4.90 -4.66
N LYS A 73 -11.51 6.21 -4.43
CA LYS A 73 -10.41 6.92 -3.74
C LYS A 73 -10.30 6.49 -2.28
N ARG A 74 -11.41 6.34 -1.55
CA ARG A 74 -11.40 5.86 -0.15
C ARG A 74 -10.90 4.42 -0.06
N LEU A 75 -11.36 3.54 -0.95
CA LEU A 75 -10.88 2.16 -1.06
C LEU A 75 -9.37 2.11 -1.30
N PHE A 76 -8.84 2.90 -2.24
CA PHE A 76 -7.42 3.01 -2.51
C PHE A 76 -6.63 3.45 -1.28
N GLN A 77 -7.11 4.46 -0.56
CA GLN A 77 -6.44 4.99 0.63
C GLN A 77 -6.45 3.99 1.78
N GLU A 78 -7.57 3.28 1.97
CA GLU A 78 -7.70 2.25 2.99
C GLU A 78 -6.80 1.04 2.68
N THR A 79 -6.81 0.56 1.43
CA THR A 79 -5.93 -0.52 0.98
C THR A 79 -4.46 -0.19 1.25
N LEU A 80 -3.99 1.00 0.87
CA LEU A 80 -2.61 1.41 1.12
C LEU A 80 -2.29 1.52 2.61
N THR A 81 -3.24 2.00 3.42
CA THR A 81 -3.07 2.08 4.88
C THR A 81 -2.84 0.69 5.48
N ILE A 82 -3.62 -0.31 5.05
CA ILE A 82 -3.47 -1.69 5.50
C ILE A 82 -2.13 -2.26 5.07
N MET A 83 -1.73 -2.07 3.81
CA MET A 83 -0.43 -2.51 3.30
C MET A 83 0.73 -1.92 4.13
N LYS A 84 0.70 -0.62 4.42
CA LYS A 84 1.71 0.02 5.26
C LYS A 84 1.75 -0.57 6.67
N LYS A 85 0.60 -0.79 7.32
CA LYS A 85 0.54 -1.47 8.62
C LYS A 85 1.15 -2.87 8.56
N ALA A 86 0.78 -3.66 7.54
CA ALA A 86 1.31 -5.00 7.33
C ALA A 86 2.84 -5.02 7.19
N TRP A 87 3.44 -3.97 6.63
CA TRP A 87 4.89 -3.87 6.44
C TRP A 87 5.65 -3.32 7.64
N THR A 88 4.99 -2.53 8.50
CA THR A 88 5.68 -1.76 9.55
C THR A 88 5.32 -2.17 10.97
N GLU A 89 4.19 -2.84 11.17
CA GLU A 89 3.73 -3.29 12.47
C GLU A 89 3.88 -4.81 12.61
N LYS A 90 4.50 -5.27 13.70
CA LYS A 90 4.61 -6.72 13.99
C LYS A 90 3.23 -7.36 14.10
N PHE A 91 2.33 -6.70 14.82
CA PHE A 91 0.93 -7.07 14.95
C PHE A 91 0.06 -5.83 14.77
N PHE A 92 -0.97 -5.93 13.94
CA PHE A 92 -1.87 -4.81 13.70
C PHE A 92 -3.33 -5.24 13.69
N LYS A 93 -4.20 -4.26 13.82
CA LYS A 93 -5.63 -4.36 13.59
C LYS A 93 -6.09 -3.23 12.68
N HIS A 94 -7.16 -3.47 11.95
CA HIS A 94 -7.78 -2.48 11.10
C HIS A 94 -9.31 -2.63 11.15
N LYS A 95 -10.01 -1.51 11.27
CA LYS A 95 -11.45 -1.42 11.10
C LYS A 95 -11.74 -0.20 10.26
N GLY A 96 -12.12 -0.41 9.02
CA GLY A 96 -12.38 0.62 8.03
C GLY A 96 -13.74 0.48 7.37
N GLU A 97 -13.92 1.17 6.27
CA GLU A 97 -15.13 1.15 5.45
C GLU A 97 -15.24 -0.16 4.67
N PHE A 98 -14.11 -0.65 4.13
CA PHE A 98 -14.06 -1.80 3.22
C PHE A 98 -13.49 -3.05 3.86
N TYR A 99 -12.62 -2.90 4.86
CA TYR A 99 -11.89 -4.02 5.45
C TYR A 99 -11.94 -3.98 6.97
N THR A 100 -12.04 -5.17 7.56
CA THR A 100 -11.87 -5.36 9.01
C THR A 100 -10.92 -6.53 9.25
N TYR A 101 -9.80 -6.27 9.94
CA TYR A 101 -8.80 -7.26 10.30
C TYR A 101 -8.45 -7.17 11.78
N PRO A 102 -8.44 -8.30 12.50
CA PRO A 102 -8.96 -9.62 12.11
C PRO A 102 -10.46 -9.59 11.84
N SER A 103 -10.99 -10.67 11.24
CA SER A 103 -12.43 -10.85 11.10
C SER A 103 -13.10 -10.80 12.48
N PRO A 104 -14.24 -10.12 12.61
CA PRO A 104 -14.96 -10.03 13.89
C PRO A 104 -15.27 -11.41 14.47
N ASN A 105 -15.08 -11.57 15.77
CA ASN A 105 -15.41 -12.78 16.54
C ASN A 105 -14.68 -14.06 16.05
N PHE A 106 -13.59 -13.92 15.29
CA PHE A 106 -12.83 -15.07 14.83
C PHE A 106 -12.07 -15.72 16.00
N VAL A 107 -12.40 -16.96 16.29
CA VAL A 107 -11.77 -17.80 17.34
C VAL A 107 -10.73 -18.70 16.68
N TRP A 108 -9.52 -18.68 17.20
CA TRP A 108 -8.43 -19.51 16.71
C TRP A 108 -8.24 -20.72 17.62
N GLN A 109 -8.23 -21.89 17.02
CA GLN A 109 -7.88 -23.15 17.69
C GLN A 109 -7.00 -23.96 16.76
N HIS A 110 -5.77 -24.19 17.14
CA HIS A 110 -4.82 -24.97 16.38
C HIS A 110 -3.74 -25.56 17.29
N ASP A 111 -3.58 -26.87 17.27
CA ASP A 111 -2.68 -27.61 18.19
C ASP A 111 -1.21 -27.19 18.07
N MET A 112 -0.78 -26.82 16.83
CA MET A 112 0.61 -26.40 16.55
C MET A 112 0.84 -24.90 16.76
N SER A 113 -0.18 -24.13 17.12
CA SER A 113 -0.08 -22.69 17.35
C SER A 113 -0.67 -22.32 18.69
N PRO A 114 0.14 -22.38 19.76
CA PRO A 114 -0.36 -22.10 21.11
C PRO A 114 -0.85 -20.66 21.24
N PRO A 115 -1.80 -20.41 22.16
CA PRO A 115 -2.29 -19.07 22.44
C PRO A 115 -1.17 -18.10 22.81
N ASN A 116 -1.28 -16.85 22.35
CA ASN A 116 -0.32 -15.79 22.64
C ASN A 116 -1.05 -14.45 22.83
N GLU A 117 -0.80 -13.79 23.96
CA GLU A 117 -1.44 -12.53 24.36
C GLU A 117 -1.14 -11.35 23.42
N ASP A 118 -0.04 -11.41 22.67
CA ASP A 118 0.33 -10.35 21.70
C ASP A 118 -0.74 -10.12 20.62
N PHE A 119 -1.44 -11.20 20.23
CA PHE A 119 -2.41 -11.15 19.13
C PHE A 119 -3.78 -11.77 19.43
N MET A 120 -3.96 -12.39 20.59
CA MET A 120 -5.13 -13.17 20.96
C MET A 120 -5.65 -12.82 22.36
N ASP A 121 -6.93 -13.02 22.59
CA ASP A 121 -7.50 -13.05 23.94
C ASP A 121 -7.39 -14.47 24.52
N LEU A 122 -6.64 -14.63 25.59
CA LEU A 122 -6.38 -15.96 26.18
C LEU A 122 -7.61 -16.60 26.85
N LYS A 123 -8.66 -15.81 27.17
CA LYS A 123 -9.89 -16.31 27.77
C LYS A 123 -10.89 -16.82 26.74
N THR A 124 -10.96 -16.14 25.61
CA THR A 124 -11.94 -16.41 24.56
C THR A 124 -11.36 -17.04 23.31
N ASN A 125 -10.03 -17.10 23.20
CA ASN A 125 -9.27 -17.47 22.01
C ASN A 125 -9.62 -16.62 20.77
N GLN A 126 -10.19 -15.47 20.96
CA GLN A 126 -10.46 -14.53 19.85
C GLN A 126 -9.18 -13.87 19.38
N ILE A 127 -8.97 -13.83 18.08
CA ILE A 127 -7.87 -13.08 17.46
C ILE A 127 -8.16 -11.59 17.55
N LYS A 128 -7.23 -10.83 18.16
CA LYS A 128 -7.31 -9.37 18.33
C LYS A 128 -6.46 -8.59 17.35
N LYS A 129 -5.41 -9.21 16.84
CA LYS A 129 -4.47 -8.62 15.87
C LYS A 129 -4.01 -9.70 14.90
N ILE A 130 -3.59 -9.27 13.72
CA ILE A 130 -2.95 -10.14 12.72
C ILE A 130 -1.52 -9.70 12.48
N SER A 131 -0.73 -10.59 11.90
CA SER A 131 0.64 -10.34 11.44
C SER A 131 0.77 -10.73 9.98
N VAL A 132 1.64 -10.06 9.25
CA VAL A 132 2.02 -10.41 7.88
C VAL A 132 3.51 -10.76 7.85
N ILE A 133 3.84 -11.93 7.32
CA ILE A 133 5.19 -12.47 7.25
C ILE A 133 5.45 -12.98 5.82
N PRO A 134 6.62 -12.61 5.22
CA PRO A 134 7.66 -11.77 5.81
C PRO A 134 7.29 -10.29 5.82
N GLN A 135 7.90 -9.52 6.73
CA GLN A 135 7.97 -8.08 6.57
C GLN A 135 9.00 -7.72 5.52
N PRO A 136 8.88 -6.59 4.78
CA PRO A 136 9.82 -6.23 3.73
C PRO A 136 11.29 -6.22 4.19
N TYR A 137 12.18 -6.54 3.27
CA TYR A 137 13.62 -6.42 3.46
C TYR A 137 14.04 -4.96 3.67
N GLN A 138 13.50 -4.05 2.86
CA GLN A 138 13.68 -2.60 2.98
C GLN A 138 12.88 -2.04 4.16
N LYS A 139 13.49 -1.15 4.95
CA LYS A 139 12.83 -0.53 6.11
C LYS A 139 12.61 0.97 5.89
N PRO A 140 11.47 1.52 6.30
CA PRO A 140 10.33 0.84 6.93
C PRO A 140 9.52 -0.03 5.95
N HIS A 141 9.61 0.22 4.64
CA HIS A 141 9.02 -0.52 3.52
C HIS A 141 9.68 -0.08 2.21
N PRO A 142 9.50 -0.81 1.09
CA PRO A 142 9.98 -0.39 -0.21
C PRO A 142 9.46 1.00 -0.61
N PRO A 143 10.21 1.80 -1.39
CA PRO A 143 9.72 3.07 -1.91
C PRO A 143 8.43 2.90 -2.70
N ILE A 144 7.45 3.79 -2.46
CA ILE A 144 6.13 3.75 -3.10
C ILE A 144 6.04 4.84 -4.16
N TRP A 145 5.48 4.49 -5.31
CA TRP A 145 5.26 5.34 -6.46
C TRP A 145 3.79 5.30 -6.86
N GLN A 146 3.11 6.42 -6.90
CA GLN A 146 1.72 6.49 -7.33
C GLN A 146 1.60 7.04 -8.74
N VAL A 147 0.82 6.39 -9.59
CA VAL A 147 0.41 6.95 -10.88
C VAL A 147 -0.57 8.10 -10.62
N VAL A 148 -0.22 9.30 -11.08
CA VAL A 148 -0.95 10.54 -10.82
C VAL A 148 -1.17 11.33 -12.11
N ASP A 149 -2.33 11.99 -12.20
CA ASP A 149 -2.65 12.89 -13.30
C ASP A 149 -3.26 14.23 -12.83
N SER A 150 -3.99 14.26 -11.72
CA SER A 150 -4.61 15.45 -11.16
C SER A 150 -3.75 16.12 -10.08
N ALA A 151 -3.91 17.43 -9.89
CA ALA A 151 -3.26 18.20 -8.83
C ALA A 151 -3.53 17.58 -7.44
N SER A 152 -4.79 17.20 -7.16
CA SER A 152 -5.17 16.63 -5.88
C SER A 152 -4.50 15.28 -5.58
N SER A 153 -4.26 14.44 -6.60
CA SER A 153 -3.53 13.19 -6.42
C SER A 153 -2.03 13.42 -6.19
N ILE A 154 -1.44 14.43 -6.83
CA ILE A 154 -0.04 14.83 -6.62
C ILE A 154 0.17 15.37 -5.20
N GLU A 155 -0.72 16.27 -4.74
CA GLU A 155 -0.69 16.79 -3.37
C GLU A 155 -0.82 15.69 -2.33
N TRP A 156 -1.77 14.77 -2.55
CA TRP A 156 -1.98 13.64 -1.64
C TRP A 156 -0.74 12.74 -1.58
N ALA A 157 -0.15 12.40 -2.73
CA ALA A 157 1.07 11.61 -2.79
C ALA A 157 2.22 12.30 -2.03
N ALA A 158 2.43 13.60 -2.27
CA ALA A 158 3.46 14.38 -1.60
C ALA A 158 3.30 14.42 -0.08
N LYS A 159 2.05 14.64 0.40
CA LYS A 159 1.72 14.67 1.84
C LYS A 159 1.92 13.31 2.54
N ASN A 160 1.84 12.22 1.78
CA ASN A 160 2.02 10.85 2.29
C ASN A 160 3.43 10.27 2.03
N GLY A 161 4.38 11.09 1.54
CA GLY A 161 5.75 10.65 1.27
C GLY A 161 5.87 9.69 0.10
N ILE A 162 4.92 9.73 -0.86
CA ILE A 162 4.83 8.85 -2.02
C ILE A 162 5.40 9.57 -3.24
N ASN A 163 6.22 8.88 -4.02
CA ASN A 163 6.74 9.40 -5.30
C ASN A 163 5.64 9.36 -6.38
N CYS A 164 5.81 10.15 -7.44
CA CYS A 164 4.82 10.24 -8.51
C CYS A 164 5.32 9.65 -9.83
N ILE A 165 4.48 8.86 -10.50
CA ILE A 165 4.62 8.45 -11.89
C ILE A 165 3.61 9.25 -12.70
N MET A 166 4.07 9.93 -13.75
CA MET A 166 3.24 10.79 -14.60
C MET A 166 3.28 10.30 -16.03
N TRP A 167 2.09 10.16 -16.64
CA TRP A 167 1.98 9.68 -18.01
C TRP A 167 2.18 10.82 -19.01
N ILE A 168 3.22 10.72 -19.81
CA ILE A 168 3.56 11.62 -20.95
C ILE A 168 3.15 13.09 -20.78
N PRO A 169 3.56 13.81 -19.73
CA PRO A 169 3.26 15.22 -19.59
C PRO A 169 4.17 16.04 -20.52
N THR A 170 3.65 17.18 -21.06
CA THR A 170 4.51 18.16 -21.68
C THR A 170 5.47 18.75 -20.64
N VAL A 171 6.60 19.30 -21.06
CA VAL A 171 7.58 19.94 -20.16
C VAL A 171 6.92 21.06 -19.32
N LYS A 172 6.03 21.86 -19.92
CA LYS A 172 5.28 22.90 -19.21
C LYS A 172 4.38 22.32 -18.11
N THR A 173 3.65 21.24 -18.41
CA THR A 173 2.79 20.52 -17.45
C THR A 173 3.63 19.88 -16.33
N LEU A 174 4.76 19.27 -16.69
CA LEU A 174 5.65 18.62 -15.73
C LEU A 174 6.20 19.63 -14.73
N LYS A 175 6.69 20.80 -15.17
CA LYS A 175 7.16 21.87 -14.28
C LYS A 175 6.09 22.27 -13.26
N LYS A 176 4.85 22.52 -13.70
CA LYS A 176 3.72 22.84 -12.79
C LYS A 176 3.47 21.73 -11.78
N ARG A 177 3.49 20.47 -12.22
CA ARG A 177 3.25 19.31 -11.35
C ARG A 177 4.36 19.13 -10.30
N PHE A 178 5.62 19.41 -10.65
CA PHE A 178 6.73 19.44 -9.69
C PHE A 178 6.56 20.52 -8.62
N GLU A 179 6.09 21.71 -9.00
CA GLU A 179 5.80 22.79 -8.04
C GLU A 179 4.71 22.39 -7.06
N ILE A 180 3.60 21.77 -7.54
CA ILE A 180 2.53 21.25 -6.68
C ILE A 180 3.11 20.24 -5.67
N TYR A 181 3.89 19.28 -6.15
CA TYR A 181 4.50 18.26 -5.29
C TYR A 181 5.42 18.89 -4.23
N LYS A 182 6.31 19.80 -4.65
CA LYS A 182 7.26 20.50 -3.77
C LYS A 182 6.56 21.30 -2.69
N ASN A 183 5.53 22.07 -3.05
CA ASN A 183 4.76 22.88 -2.12
C ASN A 183 4.03 22.03 -1.08
N ALA A 184 3.32 21.00 -1.52
CA ALA A 184 2.60 20.09 -0.63
C ALA A 184 3.54 19.36 0.34
N LYS A 185 4.72 18.95 -0.11
CA LYS A 185 5.75 18.32 0.73
C LYS A 185 6.34 19.28 1.77
N SER A 186 6.52 20.55 1.39
CA SER A 186 7.03 21.60 2.29
C SER A 186 6.05 21.94 3.40
N GLU A 187 4.75 22.00 3.09
CA GLU A 187 3.69 22.21 4.08
C GLU A 187 3.65 21.09 5.12
N THR A 188 3.80 19.86 4.67
CA THR A 188 3.84 18.69 5.56
C THR A 188 5.04 18.78 6.52
N LYS A 189 6.24 19.12 6.02
CA LYS A 189 7.42 19.31 6.89
C LYS A 189 7.20 20.39 7.94
N LYS A 190 6.64 21.55 7.57
CA LYS A 190 6.36 22.66 8.51
C LYS A 190 5.39 22.25 9.62
N ARG A 191 4.36 21.45 9.34
CA ARG A 191 3.42 20.95 10.36
C ARG A 191 4.11 20.06 11.40
N TYR A 192 5.04 19.22 10.99
CA TYR A 192 5.78 18.34 11.91
C TYR A 192 6.86 19.09 12.73
N THR A 193 7.40 20.21 12.23
CA THR A 193 8.40 21.00 12.98
C THR A 193 7.77 21.99 13.95
N ASN A 194 6.56 22.48 13.69
CA ASN A 194 5.84 23.44 14.55
C ASN A 194 4.95 22.77 15.62
N GLY A 195 4.89 21.46 15.66
CA GLY A 195 4.09 20.68 16.62
C GLY A 195 4.93 20.01 17.72
N ARG A 196 6.17 20.52 17.95
CA ARG A 196 7.03 20.12 19.08
C ARG A 196 7.15 21.22 20.09
#